data_e8004be3433859bcc9679ba0574b33a7
#
_entry.id   e8004be3433859bcc9679ba0574b33a7
#
_cell.length_a   1.000
_cell.length_b   1.000
_cell.length_c   1.000
_cell.angle_alpha   90.00
_cell.angle_beta   90.00
_cell.angle_gamma   90.00
#
_symmetry.space_group_name_H-M   'P 1'
#
loop_
_entity.id
_entity.type
_entity.pdbx_description
1 polymer ?
#
loop_
_entity_poly.entity_id
_entity_poly.type
_entity_poly.pdbx_seq_one_letter_code
_entity_poly.pdbx_strand_id
1 'polypeptide(L)'
;MKCIKIIHKKSAMTLTPKLIDSNIDCFYLTDDYVHFVDLQEKLSDKIKIRNLSGILHVTFKEIKEPLLELLSKVNKENDSLEWWGGQLASRNTASTPLFINITYLFCAKKIIADSDKDILFIVNSKALGECIADAAEKSGYRVEIHRNRVRESVETVKRWLYNFAGVFYYFLQVMRNRRAAFRLFEPLPAGKTNARKRIVLRSWVTKGNFNEAGKFKDRNFGNLPSWLCSKNYEVWHLPMFFDLSMSMKEVYIRMKDIGQLLLIPDHYIKFADYADVFYNGYQMLRKRLQNLDMRNTDVTPIFNEVLKELRFAPILLILNLCVPMLKRLKEKGFEIDSFYYPFEGNAPEKPFILGCKKFFPNSKIVGFQHTTFFPNQLAYHLGSGEKDHHPLPDKIVCSGPIYIELHQRAGFPAEILQRGANLRFESVYLNVNGAGRRLPQGKKNIILPLTFSHDLAFELFVKVGDALRNTGDYNVHIRTHPLLSKKSLIKFLGKIGLNHYEFADEGIIQEWLPSMSAVVSTGGSITILESVSMGVPVIRVVPDNTLFYDPFIWPDYPLRPVHTAAGIREQLQMITRIQLQDKDIFKKIGEQVLTAYFTKPDEEKLKVFL
;
A
#
# COMPACT_ATOMS: atom_id res chain seq x y z
N MET A 1 -38.19 13.61 -17.33
CA MET A 1 -37.28 13.80 -16.20
C MET A 1 -36.26 12.68 -16.26
N LYS A 2 -34.98 13.02 -16.34
CA LYS A 2 -33.92 12.02 -16.45
C LYS A 2 -33.81 11.21 -15.15
N CYS A 3 -33.45 9.96 -15.25
CA CYS A 3 -33.43 9.04 -14.12
C CYS A 3 -31.99 8.57 -13.82
N ILE A 4 -31.62 8.54 -12.54
CA ILE A 4 -30.42 7.91 -12.06
C ILE A 4 -30.79 6.68 -11.25
N LYS A 5 -30.27 5.53 -11.68
CA LYS A 5 -30.41 4.26 -10.97
C LYS A 5 -29.11 3.96 -10.24
N ILE A 6 -29.22 3.67 -8.94
CA ILE A 6 -28.08 3.30 -8.09
C ILE A 6 -28.29 1.87 -7.60
N ILE A 7 -27.36 1.00 -7.93
CA ILE A 7 -27.47 -0.43 -7.61
C ILE A 7 -26.25 -0.87 -6.82
N HIS A 8 -26.49 -1.54 -5.69
CA HIS A 8 -25.39 -2.14 -4.95
C HIS A 8 -24.81 -3.31 -5.75
N LYS A 9 -23.48 -3.40 -5.86
CA LYS A 9 -22.72 -4.39 -6.65
C LYS A 9 -23.25 -5.82 -6.52
N LYS A 10 -23.62 -6.24 -5.31
CA LYS A 10 -24.14 -7.59 -5.04
C LYS A 10 -25.53 -7.84 -5.62
N SER A 11 -26.30 -6.77 -5.86
CA SER A 11 -27.59 -6.85 -6.53
C SER A 11 -27.46 -6.75 -8.05
N ALA A 12 -26.33 -6.25 -8.54
CA ALA A 12 -26.12 -6.07 -9.99
C ALA A 12 -26.11 -7.40 -10.75
N MET A 13 -25.64 -8.49 -10.14
CA MET A 13 -25.69 -9.83 -10.76
C MET A 13 -27.12 -10.41 -10.88
N THR A 14 -28.10 -9.85 -10.17
CA THR A 14 -29.51 -10.27 -10.26
C THR A 14 -30.35 -9.30 -11.08
N LEU A 15 -29.69 -8.35 -11.78
CA LEU A 15 -30.40 -7.41 -12.65
C LEU A 15 -31.20 -8.14 -13.72
N THR A 16 -32.50 -7.86 -13.73
CA THR A 16 -33.38 -8.35 -14.79
C THR A 16 -33.32 -7.40 -16.00
N PRO A 17 -33.56 -7.92 -17.21
CA PRO A 17 -33.60 -7.11 -18.44
C PRO A 17 -34.56 -5.91 -18.37
N LYS A 18 -35.59 -5.95 -17.51
CA LYS A 18 -36.57 -4.87 -17.32
C LYS A 18 -35.99 -3.60 -16.65
N LEU A 19 -34.87 -3.72 -15.94
CA LEU A 19 -34.23 -2.56 -15.28
C LEU A 19 -33.21 -1.87 -16.19
N ILE A 20 -32.93 -2.44 -17.35
CA ILE A 20 -31.86 -2.07 -18.25
C ILE A 20 -32.46 -1.65 -19.60
N ASP A 21 -32.49 -0.35 -19.84
CA ASP A 21 -32.81 0.21 -21.16
C ASP A 21 -31.52 0.36 -21.97
N SER A 22 -31.56 0.13 -23.27
CA SER A 22 -30.40 0.24 -24.18
C SER A 22 -29.79 1.64 -24.28
N ASN A 23 -30.50 2.66 -23.76
CA ASN A 23 -30.06 4.07 -23.80
C ASN A 23 -29.49 4.58 -22.47
N ILE A 24 -29.11 3.70 -21.53
CA ILE A 24 -28.56 4.08 -20.22
C ILE A 24 -27.03 4.00 -20.22
N ASP A 25 -26.36 5.02 -19.70
CA ASP A 25 -24.92 4.99 -19.47
C ASP A 25 -24.60 4.32 -18.13
N CYS A 26 -23.85 3.22 -18.15
CA CYS A 26 -23.52 2.43 -16.98
C CYS A 26 -22.09 2.70 -16.51
N PHE A 27 -21.92 2.99 -15.21
CA PHE A 27 -20.63 3.24 -14.56
C PHE A 27 -20.43 2.31 -13.36
N TYR A 28 -19.26 1.72 -13.27
CA TYR A 28 -18.87 0.78 -12.23
C TYR A 28 -17.95 1.45 -11.20
N LEU A 29 -18.53 1.89 -10.06
CA LEU A 29 -17.85 2.63 -8.99
C LEU A 29 -17.41 1.67 -7.87
N THR A 30 -16.57 0.70 -8.22
CA THR A 30 -15.98 -0.24 -7.27
C THR A 30 -14.69 -0.85 -7.84
N ASP A 31 -13.78 -1.24 -6.97
CA ASP A 31 -12.45 -1.78 -7.27
C ASP A 31 -12.41 -3.30 -7.49
N ASP A 32 -13.54 -4.01 -7.41
CA ASP A 32 -13.63 -5.46 -7.62
C ASP A 32 -13.64 -5.81 -9.12
N TYR A 33 -12.47 -6.06 -9.65
CA TYR A 33 -12.29 -6.31 -11.08
C TYR A 33 -12.86 -7.65 -11.55
N VAL A 34 -12.84 -8.68 -10.71
CA VAL A 34 -13.45 -9.98 -11.07
C VAL A 34 -14.95 -9.84 -11.30
N HIS A 35 -15.62 -9.16 -10.37
CA HIS A 35 -17.05 -8.86 -10.50
C HIS A 35 -17.34 -7.95 -11.70
N PHE A 36 -16.43 -7.02 -12.02
CA PHE A 36 -16.54 -6.18 -13.22
C PHE A 36 -16.55 -7.04 -14.49
N VAL A 37 -15.60 -7.98 -14.63
CA VAL A 37 -15.52 -8.87 -15.80
C VAL A 37 -16.78 -9.73 -15.91
N ASP A 38 -17.20 -10.37 -14.80
CA ASP A 38 -18.42 -11.22 -14.78
C ASP A 38 -19.66 -10.42 -15.16
N LEU A 39 -19.76 -9.18 -14.69
CA LEU A 39 -20.89 -8.31 -15.01
C LEU A 39 -20.84 -7.81 -16.45
N GLN A 40 -19.67 -7.46 -16.97
CA GLN A 40 -19.49 -7.03 -18.34
C GLN A 40 -19.86 -8.16 -19.33
N GLU A 41 -19.44 -9.41 -19.06
CA GLU A 41 -19.85 -10.58 -19.84
C GLU A 41 -21.37 -10.75 -19.83
N LYS A 42 -22.02 -10.60 -18.67
CA LYS A 42 -23.48 -10.75 -18.51
C LYS A 42 -24.27 -9.66 -19.22
N LEU A 43 -23.74 -8.43 -19.25
CA LEU A 43 -24.41 -7.26 -19.80
C LEU A 43 -24.03 -6.94 -21.24
N SER A 44 -23.04 -7.65 -21.84
CA SER A 44 -22.40 -7.34 -23.12
C SER A 44 -23.38 -7.10 -24.26
N ASP A 45 -24.49 -7.85 -24.29
CA ASP A 45 -25.50 -7.78 -25.35
C ASP A 45 -26.48 -6.60 -25.18
N LYS A 46 -26.44 -5.89 -24.04
CA LYS A 46 -27.43 -4.88 -23.67
C LYS A 46 -26.83 -3.54 -23.31
N ILE A 47 -25.78 -3.55 -22.47
CA ILE A 47 -25.14 -2.33 -21.98
C ILE A 47 -23.64 -2.52 -21.95
N LYS A 48 -22.93 -1.50 -22.39
CA LYS A 48 -21.48 -1.40 -22.21
C LYS A 48 -21.20 -0.55 -20.97
N ILE A 49 -20.45 -1.14 -20.02
CA ILE A 49 -19.94 -0.39 -18.88
C ILE A 49 -18.88 0.59 -19.36
N ARG A 50 -19.06 1.88 -19.02
CA ARG A 50 -18.13 2.95 -19.41
C ARG A 50 -16.86 2.87 -18.58
N ASN A 51 -15.72 3.06 -19.23
CA ASN A 51 -14.42 3.12 -18.55
C ASN A 51 -14.29 4.41 -17.72
N LEU A 52 -13.83 4.27 -16.49
CA LEU A 52 -13.68 5.38 -15.54
C LEU A 52 -12.26 5.93 -15.48
N SER A 53 -11.26 5.24 -16.00
CA SER A 53 -9.86 5.53 -15.68
C SER A 53 -9.47 6.99 -15.97
N GLY A 54 -9.91 7.55 -17.09
CA GLY A 54 -9.63 8.96 -17.44
C GLY A 54 -10.20 9.96 -16.42
N ILE A 55 -11.49 9.82 -16.08
CA ILE A 55 -12.16 10.73 -15.13
C ILE A 55 -11.68 10.48 -13.70
N LEU A 56 -11.44 9.23 -13.31
CA LEU A 56 -11.04 8.84 -11.97
C LEU A 56 -9.72 9.51 -11.56
N HIS A 57 -8.69 9.39 -12.38
CA HIS A 57 -7.36 9.90 -12.05
C HIS A 57 -7.29 11.43 -12.09
N VAL A 58 -8.01 12.06 -13.02
CA VAL A 58 -8.15 13.52 -13.07
C VAL A 58 -8.88 14.02 -11.83
N THR A 59 -10.01 13.39 -11.49
CA THR A 59 -10.81 13.76 -10.32
C THR A 59 -10.01 13.61 -9.02
N PHE A 60 -9.29 12.49 -8.84
CA PHE A 60 -8.46 12.32 -7.64
C PHE A 60 -7.40 13.41 -7.51
N LYS A 61 -6.73 13.76 -8.61
CA LYS A 61 -5.74 14.85 -8.62
C LYS A 61 -6.36 16.19 -8.19
N GLU A 62 -7.57 16.50 -8.65
CA GLU A 62 -8.27 17.75 -8.31
C GLU A 62 -8.75 17.81 -6.85
N ILE A 63 -9.19 16.67 -6.29
CA ILE A 63 -9.72 16.64 -4.92
C ILE A 63 -8.65 16.37 -3.87
N LYS A 64 -7.44 16.02 -4.27
CA LYS A 64 -6.37 15.61 -3.36
C LYS A 64 -6.07 16.65 -2.28
N GLU A 65 -5.82 17.90 -2.69
CA GLU A 65 -5.52 18.97 -1.73
C GLU A 65 -6.71 19.31 -0.81
N PRO A 66 -7.95 19.52 -1.31
CA PRO A 66 -9.12 19.68 -0.44
C PRO A 66 -9.33 18.52 0.54
N LEU A 67 -9.04 17.29 0.11
CA LEU A 67 -9.16 16.12 0.97
C LEU A 67 -8.08 16.09 2.06
N LEU A 68 -6.85 16.48 1.76
CA LEU A 68 -5.77 16.63 2.74
C LEU A 68 -6.08 17.72 3.77
N GLU A 69 -6.64 18.86 3.36
CA GLU A 69 -7.07 19.92 4.26
C GLU A 69 -8.19 19.44 5.20
N LEU A 70 -9.20 18.74 4.66
CA LEU A 70 -10.27 18.16 5.47
C LEU A 70 -9.72 17.16 6.49
N LEU A 71 -8.83 16.26 6.07
CA LEU A 71 -8.20 15.29 6.95
C LEU A 71 -7.32 15.94 8.03
N SER A 72 -6.60 17.01 7.70
CA SER A 72 -5.82 17.79 8.66
C SER A 72 -6.71 18.37 9.77
N LYS A 73 -7.85 18.95 9.39
CA LYS A 73 -8.86 19.44 10.33
C LYS A 73 -9.41 18.32 11.22
N VAL A 74 -9.80 17.21 10.61
CA VAL A 74 -10.33 16.04 11.34
C VAL A 74 -9.29 15.45 12.30
N ASN A 75 -8.03 15.38 11.89
CA ASN A 75 -6.93 14.91 12.73
C ASN A 75 -6.72 15.82 13.93
N LYS A 76 -6.72 17.14 13.72
CA LYS A 76 -6.57 18.14 14.79
C LYS A 76 -7.71 18.09 15.82
N GLU A 77 -8.96 17.91 15.36
CA GLU A 77 -10.15 17.82 16.23
C GLU A 77 -10.21 16.50 17.02
N ASN A 78 -9.50 15.47 16.58
CA ASN A 78 -9.49 14.14 17.19
C ASN A 78 -8.11 13.72 17.72
N ASP A 79 -7.23 14.65 18.04
CA ASP A 79 -5.84 14.45 18.45
C ASP A 79 -5.73 13.58 19.73
N SER A 80 -5.81 12.28 19.55
CA SER A 80 -5.63 11.26 20.61
C SER A 80 -4.75 10.12 20.12
N LEU A 81 -4.16 9.37 21.03
CA LEU A 81 -3.33 8.22 20.73
C LEU A 81 -4.09 7.18 19.86
N GLU A 82 -5.34 6.91 20.22
CA GLU A 82 -6.20 5.95 19.53
C GLU A 82 -6.54 6.42 18.12
N TRP A 83 -6.75 7.72 17.93
CA TRP A 83 -7.00 8.30 16.62
C TRP A 83 -5.79 8.18 15.72
N TRP A 84 -4.61 8.59 16.20
CA TRP A 84 -3.36 8.52 15.44
C TRP A 84 -2.95 7.09 15.09
N GLY A 85 -3.28 6.12 15.93
CA GLY A 85 -3.15 4.69 15.60
C GLY A 85 -4.17 4.19 14.58
N GLY A 86 -5.19 4.98 14.25
CA GLY A 86 -6.28 4.61 13.35
C GLY A 86 -5.94 4.69 11.86
N GLN A 87 -6.70 3.95 11.06
CA GLN A 87 -6.50 3.95 9.59
C GLN A 87 -6.86 5.29 8.94
N LEU A 88 -7.82 6.05 9.48
CA LEU A 88 -8.19 7.36 8.96
C LEU A 88 -7.05 8.36 9.12
N ALA A 89 -6.45 8.44 10.32
CA ALA A 89 -5.32 9.32 10.60
C ALA A 89 -4.06 8.95 9.80
N SER A 90 -3.89 7.67 9.45
CA SER A 90 -2.75 7.22 8.63
C SER A 90 -2.87 7.61 7.17
N ARG A 91 -4.08 7.86 6.68
CA ARG A 91 -4.36 8.22 5.27
C ARG A 91 -3.81 7.25 4.24
N ASN A 92 -3.63 5.99 4.62
CA ASN A 92 -3.18 4.99 3.67
C ASN A 92 -4.31 4.66 2.68
N THR A 93 -4.19 5.17 1.45
CA THR A 93 -5.20 5.06 0.41
C THR A 93 -5.44 3.62 -0.07
N ALA A 94 -4.49 2.73 0.17
CA ALA A 94 -4.62 1.31 -0.17
C ALA A 94 -5.26 0.46 0.95
N SER A 95 -5.34 0.98 2.19
CA SER A 95 -5.83 0.20 3.35
C SER A 95 -7.28 0.48 3.73
N THR A 96 -7.91 1.51 3.16
CA THR A 96 -9.30 1.88 3.45
C THR A 96 -10.03 2.31 2.19
N PRO A 97 -11.31 1.93 2.02
CA PRO A 97 -12.13 2.35 0.89
C PRO A 97 -12.55 3.83 0.93
N LEU A 98 -12.22 4.57 2.00
CA LEU A 98 -12.61 5.97 2.18
C LEU A 98 -12.25 6.83 0.97
N PHE A 99 -10.98 6.80 0.58
CA PHE A 99 -10.42 7.72 -0.41
C PHE A 99 -10.94 7.44 -1.81
N ILE A 100 -11.05 6.17 -2.16
CA ILE A 100 -11.62 5.79 -3.46
C ILE A 100 -13.13 6.08 -3.52
N ASN A 101 -13.89 5.88 -2.43
CA ASN A 101 -15.31 6.19 -2.38
C ASN A 101 -15.58 7.70 -2.50
N ILE A 102 -14.76 8.54 -1.86
CA ILE A 102 -14.84 10.00 -2.04
C ILE A 102 -14.53 10.36 -3.49
N THR A 103 -13.52 9.74 -4.10
CA THR A 103 -13.17 9.97 -5.50
C THR A 103 -14.32 9.56 -6.42
N TYR A 104 -14.94 8.41 -6.18
CA TYR A 104 -16.13 7.96 -6.94
C TYR A 104 -17.31 8.92 -6.80
N LEU A 105 -17.54 9.50 -5.62
CA LEU A 105 -18.58 10.52 -5.43
C LEU A 105 -18.34 11.73 -6.34
N PHE A 106 -17.12 12.24 -6.39
CA PHE A 106 -16.78 13.38 -7.25
C PHE A 106 -16.77 13.02 -8.74
N CYS A 107 -16.41 11.79 -9.11
CA CYS A 107 -16.59 11.27 -10.47
C CYS A 107 -18.07 11.23 -10.84
N ALA A 108 -18.92 10.69 -9.96
CA ALA A 108 -20.37 10.64 -10.20
C ALA A 108 -20.97 12.04 -10.37
N LYS A 109 -20.55 13.02 -9.55
CA LYS A 109 -21.00 14.43 -9.71
C LYS A 109 -20.63 15.01 -11.08
N LYS A 110 -19.42 14.76 -11.57
CA LYS A 110 -19.02 15.19 -12.93
C LYS A 110 -19.86 14.51 -14.00
N ILE A 111 -20.03 13.19 -13.89
CA ILE A 111 -20.84 12.41 -14.84
C ILE A 111 -22.29 12.92 -14.85
N ILE A 112 -22.87 13.22 -13.68
CA ILE A 112 -24.23 13.77 -13.56
C ILE A 112 -24.34 15.13 -14.23
N ALA A 113 -23.34 15.99 -14.06
CA ALA A 113 -23.33 17.33 -14.66
C ALA A 113 -23.19 17.31 -16.19
N ASP A 114 -22.42 16.36 -16.73
CA ASP A 114 -22.10 16.28 -18.15
C ASP A 114 -23.07 15.41 -18.97
N SER A 115 -23.95 14.61 -18.29
CA SER A 115 -24.83 13.66 -18.97
C SER A 115 -26.15 14.25 -19.38
N ASP A 116 -26.60 13.89 -20.57
CA ASP A 116 -27.96 14.16 -21.08
C ASP A 116 -28.86 12.91 -21.08
N LYS A 117 -28.37 11.79 -20.59
CA LYS A 117 -29.04 10.47 -20.58
C LYS A 117 -29.39 9.99 -19.17
N ASP A 118 -30.13 8.91 -19.10
CA ASP A 118 -30.27 8.13 -17.88
C ASP A 118 -28.94 7.47 -17.50
N ILE A 119 -28.67 7.37 -16.20
CA ILE A 119 -27.39 6.87 -15.68
C ILE A 119 -27.65 5.69 -14.72
N LEU A 120 -26.82 4.67 -14.84
CA LEU A 120 -26.75 3.56 -13.91
C LEU A 120 -25.40 3.58 -13.17
N PHE A 121 -25.42 3.79 -11.87
CA PHE A 121 -24.23 3.63 -11.02
C PHE A 121 -24.29 2.30 -10.27
N ILE A 122 -23.22 1.53 -10.36
CA ILE A 122 -23.01 0.31 -9.57
C ILE A 122 -21.99 0.63 -8.48
N VAL A 123 -22.41 0.53 -7.21
CA VAL A 123 -21.61 0.94 -6.05
C VAL A 123 -21.40 -0.20 -5.06
N ASN A 124 -20.32 -0.16 -4.29
CA ASN A 124 -20.04 -1.12 -3.21
C ASN A 124 -20.37 -0.57 -1.81
N SER A 125 -20.41 0.76 -1.65
CA SER A 125 -20.68 1.44 -0.39
C SER A 125 -22.12 1.97 -0.35
N LYS A 126 -22.79 1.76 0.79
CA LYS A 126 -24.12 2.30 1.05
C LYS A 126 -24.07 3.83 1.15
N ALA A 127 -23.11 4.35 1.91
CA ALA A 127 -22.94 5.78 2.10
C ALA A 127 -22.60 6.50 0.78
N LEU A 128 -21.75 5.89 -0.06
CA LEU A 128 -21.48 6.41 -1.40
C LEU A 128 -22.77 6.51 -2.22
N GLY A 129 -23.58 5.46 -2.23
CA GLY A 129 -24.84 5.46 -2.96
C GLY A 129 -25.81 6.55 -2.46
N GLU A 130 -25.89 6.78 -1.15
CA GLU A 130 -26.70 7.85 -0.54
C GLU A 130 -26.18 9.25 -0.91
N CYS A 131 -24.86 9.47 -0.87
CA CYS A 131 -24.27 10.74 -1.28
C CYS A 131 -24.46 11.03 -2.78
N ILE A 132 -24.38 10.00 -3.64
CA ILE A 132 -24.66 10.15 -5.08
C ILE A 132 -26.15 10.49 -5.30
N ALA A 133 -27.06 9.86 -4.56
CA ALA A 133 -28.49 10.14 -4.65
C ALA A 133 -28.80 11.60 -4.30
N ASP A 134 -28.27 12.09 -3.17
CA ASP A 134 -28.42 13.49 -2.76
C ASP A 134 -27.89 14.48 -3.83
N ALA A 135 -26.71 14.18 -4.39
CA ALA A 135 -26.13 15.00 -5.45
C ALA A 135 -26.99 15.00 -6.73
N ALA A 136 -27.58 13.86 -7.08
CA ALA A 136 -28.44 13.70 -8.25
C ALA A 136 -29.77 14.43 -8.08
N GLU A 137 -30.40 14.31 -6.91
CA GLU A 137 -31.66 15.02 -6.58
C GLU A 137 -31.49 16.54 -6.62
N LYS A 138 -30.37 17.05 -6.05
CA LYS A 138 -29.99 18.48 -6.13
C LYS A 138 -29.76 18.96 -7.57
N SER A 139 -29.40 18.04 -8.46
CA SER A 139 -29.23 18.31 -9.91
C SER A 139 -30.51 18.09 -10.74
N GLY A 140 -31.67 17.84 -10.10
CA GLY A 140 -32.96 17.69 -10.74
C GLY A 140 -33.24 16.34 -11.38
N TYR A 141 -32.49 15.30 -11.03
CA TYR A 141 -32.74 13.93 -11.50
C TYR A 141 -33.72 13.21 -10.59
N ARG A 142 -34.52 12.32 -11.18
CA ARG A 142 -35.26 11.30 -10.41
C ARG A 142 -34.26 10.21 -10.01
N VAL A 143 -34.27 9.79 -8.74
CA VAL A 143 -33.35 8.77 -8.24
C VAL A 143 -34.10 7.49 -7.86
N GLU A 144 -33.57 6.35 -8.29
CA GLU A 144 -34.05 5.02 -7.92
C GLU A 144 -32.88 4.21 -7.31
N ILE A 145 -33.01 3.85 -6.01
CA ILE A 145 -31.99 3.06 -5.31
C ILE A 145 -32.48 1.61 -5.19
N HIS A 146 -31.78 0.71 -5.85
CA HIS A 146 -32.06 -0.72 -5.81
C HIS A 146 -31.12 -1.42 -4.81
N ARG A 147 -31.69 -1.84 -3.67
CA ARG A 147 -30.97 -2.54 -2.59
C ARG A 147 -31.69 -3.79 -2.15
N ASN A 148 -30.93 -4.81 -1.82
CA ASN A 148 -31.45 -5.95 -1.09
C ASN A 148 -31.14 -5.78 0.42
N ARG A 149 -32.03 -5.08 1.14
CA ARG A 149 -31.84 -4.76 2.59
C ARG A 149 -31.61 -6.00 3.45
N VAL A 150 -32.26 -7.12 3.14
CA VAL A 150 -32.12 -8.37 3.88
C VAL A 150 -30.69 -8.91 3.69
N ARG A 151 -30.20 -8.98 2.46
CA ARG A 151 -28.86 -9.46 2.16
C ARG A 151 -27.79 -8.57 2.78
N GLU A 152 -27.95 -7.25 2.71
CA GLU A 152 -27.03 -6.28 3.34
C GLU A 152 -26.98 -6.47 4.86
N SER A 153 -28.12 -6.68 5.52
CA SER A 153 -28.19 -6.93 6.96
C SER A 153 -27.51 -8.25 7.33
N VAL A 154 -27.77 -9.33 6.59
CA VAL A 154 -27.14 -10.64 6.81
C VAL A 154 -25.62 -10.54 6.66
N GLU A 155 -25.12 -9.81 5.68
CA GLU A 155 -23.68 -9.65 5.48
C GLU A 155 -23.02 -8.75 6.54
N THR A 156 -23.72 -7.73 6.99
CA THR A 156 -23.25 -6.92 8.12
C THR A 156 -23.09 -7.78 9.37
N VAL A 157 -24.07 -8.63 9.66
CA VAL A 157 -24.01 -9.58 10.80
C VAL A 157 -22.88 -10.60 10.59
N LYS A 158 -22.75 -11.18 9.38
CA LYS A 158 -21.64 -12.10 9.08
C LYS A 158 -20.27 -11.44 9.27
N ARG A 159 -20.09 -10.21 8.78
CA ARG A 159 -18.84 -9.45 8.97
C ARG A 159 -18.56 -9.20 10.45
N TRP A 160 -19.59 -8.83 11.21
CA TRP A 160 -19.47 -8.60 12.63
C TRP A 160 -19.04 -9.88 13.37
N LEU A 161 -19.69 -11.02 13.07
CA LEU A 161 -19.33 -12.33 13.64
C LEU A 161 -17.91 -12.74 13.25
N TYR A 162 -17.52 -12.52 11.98
CA TYR A 162 -16.18 -12.82 11.50
C TYR A 162 -15.12 -11.97 12.22
N ASN A 163 -15.35 -10.68 12.37
CA ASN A 163 -14.45 -9.79 13.09
C ASN A 163 -14.34 -10.19 14.57
N PHE A 164 -15.45 -10.48 15.22
CA PHE A 164 -15.46 -10.93 16.61
C PHE A 164 -14.70 -12.27 16.79
N ALA A 165 -14.95 -13.23 15.92
CA ALA A 165 -14.18 -14.47 15.90
C ALA A 165 -12.69 -14.22 15.63
N GLY A 166 -12.36 -13.27 14.76
CA GLY A 166 -11.00 -12.82 14.48
C GLY A 166 -10.30 -12.23 15.70
N VAL A 167 -10.99 -11.40 16.49
CA VAL A 167 -10.48 -10.87 17.77
C VAL A 167 -10.18 -12.00 18.75
N PHE A 168 -11.12 -12.93 18.91
CA PHE A 168 -10.94 -14.09 19.81
C PHE A 168 -9.76 -14.98 19.37
N TYR A 169 -9.69 -15.29 18.07
CA TYR A 169 -8.57 -16.04 17.50
C TYR A 169 -7.23 -15.33 17.72
N TYR A 170 -7.19 -14.01 17.55
CA TYR A 170 -5.99 -13.22 17.81
C TYR A 170 -5.54 -13.30 19.28
N PHE A 171 -6.48 -13.24 20.24
CA PHE A 171 -6.16 -13.44 21.66
C PHE A 171 -5.56 -14.82 21.94
N LEU A 172 -6.08 -15.86 21.32
CA LEU A 172 -5.51 -17.21 21.45
C LEU A 172 -4.08 -17.26 20.86
N GLN A 173 -3.86 -16.63 19.73
CA GLN A 173 -2.52 -16.51 19.15
C GLN A 173 -1.56 -15.78 20.08
N VAL A 174 -1.97 -14.65 20.65
CA VAL A 174 -1.17 -13.90 21.62
C VAL A 174 -0.75 -14.77 22.79
N MET A 175 -1.66 -15.53 23.39
CA MET A 175 -1.33 -16.44 24.50
C MET A 175 -0.28 -17.49 24.08
N ARG A 176 -0.43 -18.06 22.87
CA ARG A 176 0.54 -19.04 22.33
C ARG A 176 1.91 -18.39 22.07
N ASN A 177 1.92 -17.21 21.50
CA ASN A 177 3.15 -16.47 21.18
C ASN A 177 3.89 -16.08 22.47
N ARG A 178 3.19 -15.56 23.47
CA ARG A 178 3.77 -15.26 24.78
C ARG A 178 4.40 -16.49 25.43
N ARG A 179 3.71 -17.64 25.44
CA ARG A 179 4.27 -18.88 25.97
C ARG A 179 5.56 -19.29 25.25
N ALA A 180 5.61 -19.12 23.93
CA ALA A 180 6.80 -19.39 23.15
C ALA A 180 7.92 -18.40 23.47
N ALA A 181 7.63 -17.10 23.55
CA ALA A 181 8.58 -16.06 23.90
C ALA A 181 9.24 -16.30 25.27
N PHE A 182 8.44 -16.53 26.33
CA PHE A 182 8.95 -16.78 27.67
C PHE A 182 9.71 -18.10 27.84
N ARG A 183 9.48 -19.08 26.95
CA ARG A 183 10.27 -20.33 26.94
C ARG A 183 11.61 -20.23 26.21
N LEU A 184 11.69 -19.36 25.21
CA LEU A 184 12.85 -19.27 24.32
C LEU A 184 13.79 -18.11 24.67
N PHE A 185 13.27 -17.06 25.25
CA PHE A 185 14.04 -15.87 25.62
C PHE A 185 13.87 -15.56 27.11
N GLU A 186 14.96 -15.22 27.74
CA GLU A 186 14.93 -14.67 29.09
C GLU A 186 14.53 -13.18 29.02
N PRO A 187 13.69 -12.71 29.97
CA PRO A 187 13.45 -11.29 30.10
C PRO A 187 14.76 -10.58 30.41
N LEU A 188 15.03 -9.49 29.70
CA LEU A 188 16.24 -8.73 29.90
C LEU A 188 16.36 -8.27 31.36
N PRO A 189 17.54 -8.37 31.96
CA PRO A 189 17.79 -7.87 33.31
C PRO A 189 17.55 -6.35 33.35
N ALA A 190 16.97 -5.88 34.44
CA ALA A 190 16.75 -4.47 34.70
C ALA A 190 18.11 -3.73 34.64
N GLY A 191 18.13 -2.65 33.90
CA GLY A 191 19.14 -1.69 33.67
C GLY A 191 20.48 -1.79 34.36
N LYS A 192 21.47 -2.40 33.71
CA LYS A 192 22.85 -1.92 33.86
C LYS A 192 23.18 -1.09 32.62
N THR A 193 23.43 0.18 32.83
CA THR A 193 23.95 1.08 31.83
C THR A 193 25.33 0.61 31.41
N ASN A 194 25.42 -0.13 30.32
CA ASN A 194 26.71 -0.26 29.64
C ASN A 194 27.10 1.12 29.12
N ALA A 195 28.40 1.43 29.12
CA ALA A 195 28.92 2.71 28.67
C ALA A 195 28.66 2.99 27.16
N ARG A 196 28.02 2.06 26.44
CA ARG A 196 27.71 2.16 25.02
C ARG A 196 26.34 2.80 24.79
N LYS A 197 26.27 3.68 23.80
CA LYS A 197 24.99 4.23 23.32
C LYS A 197 24.15 3.12 22.73
N ARG A 198 22.84 3.12 23.05
CA ARG A 198 21.89 2.08 22.69
C ARG A 198 20.94 2.55 21.59
N ILE A 199 20.87 1.78 20.52
CA ILE A 199 19.98 2.02 19.38
C ILE A 199 18.96 0.88 19.30
N VAL A 200 17.67 1.22 19.18
CA VAL A 200 16.60 0.26 18.95
C VAL A 200 16.14 0.36 17.49
N LEU A 201 16.28 -0.74 16.75
CA LEU A 201 15.78 -0.89 15.38
C LEU A 201 14.42 -1.60 15.41
N ARG A 202 13.35 -0.87 15.18
CA ARG A 202 12.02 -1.43 14.97
C ARG A 202 11.88 -1.81 13.50
N SER A 203 11.76 -3.08 13.17
CA SER A 203 11.76 -3.56 11.79
C SER A 203 10.67 -4.59 11.53
N TRP A 204 10.17 -4.61 10.30
CA TRP A 204 9.25 -5.66 9.85
C TRP A 204 9.98 -6.98 9.69
N VAL A 205 9.42 -8.03 10.27
CA VAL A 205 9.88 -9.42 10.13
C VAL A 205 8.82 -10.21 9.39
N THR A 206 9.17 -10.65 8.19
CA THR A 206 8.34 -11.46 7.30
C THR A 206 9.04 -12.76 6.97
N LYS A 207 8.37 -13.69 6.31
CA LYS A 207 9.02 -14.91 5.78
C LYS A 207 10.28 -14.59 4.96
N GLY A 208 10.25 -13.53 4.16
CA GLY A 208 11.37 -13.14 3.30
C GLY A 208 12.61 -12.62 4.03
N ASN A 209 12.56 -12.41 5.35
CA ASN A 209 13.74 -12.06 6.14
C ASN A 209 14.62 -13.28 6.48
N PHE A 210 14.14 -14.49 6.21
CA PHE A 210 14.89 -15.73 6.43
C PHE A 210 15.32 -16.32 5.08
N ASN A 211 16.61 -16.56 4.91
CA ASN A 211 17.12 -17.23 3.71
C ASN A 211 16.80 -18.75 3.76
N GLU A 212 17.17 -19.50 2.71
CA GLU A 212 16.94 -20.95 2.63
C GLU A 212 17.60 -21.72 3.79
N ALA A 213 18.76 -21.24 4.28
CA ALA A 213 19.44 -21.80 5.44
C ALA A 213 18.82 -21.33 6.79
N GLY A 214 17.69 -20.61 6.76
CA GLY A 214 17.01 -20.11 7.95
C GLY A 214 17.68 -18.91 8.63
N LYS A 215 18.77 -18.35 8.07
CA LYS A 215 19.45 -17.19 8.64
C LYS A 215 18.62 -15.91 8.40
N PHE A 216 18.49 -15.12 9.45
CA PHE A 216 17.81 -13.83 9.39
C PHE A 216 18.68 -12.75 8.73
N LYS A 217 18.06 -11.95 7.86
CA LYS A 217 18.63 -10.71 7.33
C LYS A 217 17.55 -9.62 7.41
N ASP A 218 17.87 -8.51 8.06
CA ASP A 218 16.95 -7.37 8.06
C ASP A 218 16.86 -6.80 6.63
N ARG A 219 15.67 -6.89 6.04
CA ARG A 219 15.43 -6.42 4.66
C ARG A 219 15.23 -4.92 4.55
N ASN A 220 14.91 -4.24 5.66
CA ASN A 220 14.71 -2.79 5.66
C ASN A 220 16.01 -2.06 5.89
N PHE A 221 16.76 -2.46 6.92
CA PHE A 221 18.00 -1.80 7.33
C PHE A 221 19.28 -2.45 6.76
N GLY A 222 19.18 -3.58 6.05
CA GLY A 222 20.31 -4.21 5.38
C GLY A 222 21.49 -4.45 6.32
N ASN A 223 22.64 -3.86 6.01
CA ASN A 223 23.89 -4.00 6.80
C ASN A 223 24.06 -2.90 7.88
N LEU A 224 23.11 -1.97 8.03
CA LEU A 224 23.18 -0.89 9.02
C LEU A 224 23.40 -1.40 10.47
N PRO A 225 22.72 -2.47 10.95
CA PRO A 225 22.95 -2.98 12.30
C PRO A 225 24.42 -3.36 12.55
N SER A 226 25.03 -4.07 11.62
CA SER A 226 26.46 -4.49 11.73
C SER A 226 27.40 -3.29 11.68
N TRP A 227 27.11 -2.31 10.83
CA TRP A 227 27.87 -1.08 10.76
C TRP A 227 27.79 -0.27 12.05
N LEU A 228 26.60 -0.12 12.65
CA LEU A 228 26.43 0.54 13.95
C LEU A 228 27.20 -0.17 15.07
N CYS A 229 27.19 -1.51 15.11
CA CYS A 229 27.98 -2.29 16.06
C CYS A 229 29.49 -2.02 15.89
N SER A 230 29.98 -1.89 14.66
CA SER A 230 31.39 -1.54 14.38
C SER A 230 31.79 -0.14 14.84
N LYS A 231 30.79 0.76 15.02
CA LYS A 231 30.94 2.11 15.59
C LYS A 231 30.70 2.15 17.11
N ASN A 232 30.76 0.99 17.77
CA ASN A 232 30.62 0.86 19.22
C ASN A 232 29.23 1.20 19.79
N TYR A 233 28.15 1.06 18.96
CA TYR A 233 26.78 1.13 19.44
C TYR A 233 26.27 -0.25 19.87
N GLU A 234 25.40 -0.27 20.87
CA GLU A 234 24.63 -1.45 21.25
C GLU A 234 23.31 -1.45 20.48
N VAL A 235 23.13 -2.40 19.56
CA VAL A 235 21.98 -2.43 18.66
C VAL A 235 21.00 -3.50 19.08
N TRP A 236 19.74 -3.09 19.33
CA TRP A 236 18.63 -3.94 19.73
C TRP A 236 17.58 -4.00 18.61
N HIS A 237 17.17 -5.20 18.22
CA HIS A 237 16.08 -5.38 17.28
C HIS A 237 14.74 -5.48 18.01
N LEU A 238 13.77 -4.65 17.61
CA LEU A 238 12.38 -4.68 18.02
C LEU A 238 11.53 -5.19 16.83
N PRO A 239 11.24 -6.49 16.74
CA PRO A 239 10.55 -7.05 15.58
C PRO A 239 9.07 -6.71 15.57
N MET A 240 8.56 -6.35 14.38
CA MET A 240 7.16 -6.28 14.04
C MET A 240 6.83 -7.42 13.09
N PHE A 241 6.05 -8.38 13.54
CA PHE A 241 5.76 -9.58 12.76
C PHE A 241 4.58 -9.36 11.79
N PHE A 242 4.80 -9.72 10.54
CA PHE A 242 3.79 -9.62 9.48
C PHE A 242 3.93 -10.77 8.47
N ASP A 243 2.81 -11.38 8.09
CA ASP A 243 2.74 -12.43 7.05
C ASP A 243 3.85 -13.49 7.10
N LEU A 244 3.91 -14.19 8.22
CA LEU A 244 5.01 -15.10 8.50
C LEU A 244 4.88 -16.46 7.80
N SER A 245 3.72 -16.90 7.37
CA SER A 245 3.44 -18.25 6.83
C SER A 245 4.09 -19.42 7.62
N MET A 246 4.61 -19.15 8.81
CA MET A 246 5.19 -20.10 9.77
C MET A 246 4.71 -19.77 11.20
N SER A 247 4.83 -20.72 12.12
CA SER A 247 4.44 -20.48 13.51
C SER A 247 5.38 -19.50 14.20
N MET A 248 4.86 -18.66 15.13
CA MET A 248 5.69 -17.76 15.91
C MET A 248 6.78 -18.48 16.71
N LYS A 249 6.51 -19.72 17.16
CA LYS A 249 7.52 -20.54 17.83
C LYS A 249 8.73 -20.79 16.90
N GLU A 250 8.47 -21.14 15.66
CA GLU A 250 9.51 -21.35 14.66
C GLU A 250 10.28 -20.05 14.35
N VAL A 251 9.56 -18.94 14.18
CA VAL A 251 10.18 -17.61 14.00
C VAL A 251 11.11 -17.28 15.16
N TYR A 252 10.66 -17.48 16.40
CA TYR A 252 11.47 -17.21 17.58
C TYR A 252 12.70 -18.11 17.70
N ILE A 253 12.59 -19.40 17.35
CA ILE A 253 13.76 -20.29 17.27
C ILE A 253 14.79 -19.74 16.30
N ARG A 254 14.37 -19.41 15.07
CA ARG A 254 15.27 -18.85 14.04
C ARG A 254 15.87 -17.51 14.46
N MET A 255 15.11 -16.66 15.15
CA MET A 255 15.60 -15.37 15.64
C MET A 255 16.57 -15.50 16.83
N LYS A 256 16.45 -16.54 17.66
CA LYS A 256 17.38 -16.77 18.75
C LYS A 256 18.82 -17.02 18.25
N ASP A 257 18.95 -17.64 17.09
CA ASP A 257 20.23 -18.06 16.53
C ASP A 257 20.95 -16.95 15.74
N ILE A 258 20.38 -15.75 15.65
CA ILE A 258 20.99 -14.64 14.86
C ILE A 258 22.12 -13.91 15.58
N GLY A 259 22.36 -14.19 16.85
CA GLY A 259 23.45 -13.58 17.64
C GLY A 259 23.29 -12.07 17.89
N GLN A 260 22.07 -11.52 17.68
CA GLN A 260 21.74 -10.10 17.89
C GLN A 260 20.88 -9.92 19.14
N LEU A 261 20.93 -8.72 19.72
CA LEU A 261 20.11 -8.37 20.87
C LEU A 261 18.66 -8.14 20.43
N LEU A 262 17.70 -8.79 21.10
CA LEU A 262 16.29 -8.78 20.74
C LEU A 262 15.43 -8.19 21.86
N LEU A 263 14.60 -7.22 21.52
CA LEU A 263 13.49 -6.75 22.35
C LEU A 263 12.22 -7.49 21.93
N ILE A 264 11.87 -8.54 22.65
CA ILE A 264 10.66 -9.33 22.37
C ILE A 264 9.46 -8.62 22.98
N PRO A 265 8.49 -8.10 22.18
CA PRO A 265 7.36 -7.32 22.70
C PRO A 265 6.53 -8.07 23.75
N ASP A 266 6.35 -9.38 23.59
CA ASP A 266 5.57 -10.23 24.47
C ASP A 266 6.05 -10.26 25.94
N HIS A 267 7.31 -9.90 26.21
CA HIS A 267 7.85 -9.78 27.57
C HIS A 267 7.38 -8.52 28.29
N TYR A 268 6.97 -7.51 27.55
CA TYR A 268 6.64 -6.18 28.08
C TYR A 268 5.15 -5.84 27.98
N ILE A 269 4.38 -6.55 27.15
CA ILE A 269 2.95 -6.34 26.99
C ILE A 269 2.21 -7.30 27.91
N LYS A 270 1.35 -6.79 28.80
CA LYS A 270 0.49 -7.58 29.69
C LYS A 270 -0.83 -7.91 29.02
N PHE A 271 -1.53 -8.92 29.52
CA PHE A 271 -2.83 -9.28 28.97
C PHE A 271 -3.86 -8.14 29.07
N ALA A 272 -3.83 -7.38 30.16
CA ALA A 272 -4.69 -6.21 30.36
C ALA A 272 -4.48 -5.14 29.27
N ASP A 273 -3.25 -4.97 28.76
CA ASP A 273 -2.98 -3.97 27.72
C ASP A 273 -3.73 -4.26 26.43
N TYR A 274 -3.92 -5.54 26.10
CA TYR A 274 -4.73 -5.90 24.92
C TYR A 274 -6.19 -5.53 25.11
N ALA A 275 -6.74 -5.72 26.31
CA ALA A 275 -8.11 -5.34 26.63
C ALA A 275 -8.27 -3.82 26.61
N ASP A 276 -7.33 -3.08 27.21
CA ASP A 276 -7.35 -1.61 27.26
C ASP A 276 -7.22 -1.00 25.86
N VAL A 277 -6.27 -1.47 25.06
CA VAL A 277 -6.06 -0.99 23.67
C VAL A 277 -7.28 -1.29 22.81
N PHE A 278 -7.87 -2.47 22.93
CA PHE A 278 -9.08 -2.82 22.20
C PHE A 278 -10.27 -1.95 22.63
N TYR A 279 -10.49 -1.79 23.92
CA TYR A 279 -11.58 -1.00 24.45
C TYR A 279 -11.48 0.47 24.03
N ASN A 280 -10.32 1.09 24.20
CA ASN A 280 -10.10 2.48 23.83
C ASN A 280 -10.22 2.70 22.32
N GLY A 281 -9.67 1.81 21.50
CA GLY A 281 -9.82 1.84 20.06
C GLY A 281 -11.30 1.69 19.64
N TYR A 282 -12.04 0.79 20.27
CA TYR A 282 -13.47 0.62 20.04
C TYR A 282 -14.27 1.88 20.41
N GLN A 283 -13.97 2.50 21.57
CA GLN A 283 -14.63 3.75 22.00
C GLN A 283 -14.36 4.89 21.00
N MET A 284 -13.13 5.01 20.51
CA MET A 284 -12.79 5.99 19.47
C MET A 284 -13.63 5.79 18.21
N LEU A 285 -13.77 4.55 17.72
CA LEU A 285 -14.56 4.24 16.52
C LEU A 285 -16.08 4.37 16.72
N ARG A 286 -16.57 4.53 17.95
CA ARG A 286 -17.98 4.86 18.22
C ARG A 286 -18.30 6.33 18.02
N LYS A 287 -17.30 7.20 18.03
CA LYS A 287 -17.51 8.62 17.72
C LYS A 287 -18.19 8.75 16.35
N ARG A 288 -19.07 9.73 16.23
CA ARG A 288 -19.64 10.14 14.95
C ARG A 288 -19.02 11.46 14.55
N LEU A 289 -18.42 11.48 13.40
CA LEU A 289 -17.96 12.70 12.77
C LEU A 289 -19.17 13.46 12.24
N GLN A 290 -19.09 14.79 12.22
CA GLN A 290 -20.18 15.66 11.80
C GLN A 290 -19.62 16.80 10.92
N ASN A 291 -20.46 17.30 10.02
CA ASN A 291 -20.17 18.50 9.23
C ASN A 291 -18.85 18.40 8.42
N LEU A 292 -18.61 17.25 7.81
CA LEU A 292 -17.47 17.07 6.91
C LEU A 292 -17.88 17.45 5.49
N ASP A 293 -17.74 18.73 5.20
CA ASP A 293 -17.98 19.26 3.86
C ASP A 293 -16.67 19.40 3.07
N MET A 294 -16.72 18.99 1.81
CA MET A 294 -15.63 19.15 0.86
C MET A 294 -16.20 19.68 -0.47
N ARG A 295 -15.82 20.90 -0.86
CA ARG A 295 -16.32 21.53 -2.09
C ARG A 295 -17.85 21.52 -2.18
N ASN A 296 -18.54 21.97 -1.14
CA ASN A 296 -20.00 21.99 -1.03
C ASN A 296 -20.64 20.59 -1.21
N THR A 297 -19.98 19.57 -0.71
CA THR A 297 -20.45 18.19 -0.73
C THR A 297 -20.24 17.55 0.62
N ASP A 298 -21.31 17.11 1.26
CA ASP A 298 -21.25 16.37 2.51
C ASP A 298 -20.67 14.97 2.28
N VAL A 299 -19.48 14.74 2.82
CA VAL A 299 -18.78 13.42 2.78
C VAL A 299 -18.86 12.70 4.13
N THR A 300 -19.53 13.28 5.13
CA THR A 300 -19.71 12.73 6.48
C THR A 300 -20.21 11.28 6.48
N PRO A 301 -21.22 10.91 5.65
CA PRO A 301 -21.71 9.53 5.63
C PRO A 301 -20.63 8.51 5.26
N ILE A 302 -19.74 8.83 4.31
CA ILE A 302 -18.66 7.93 3.85
C ILE A 302 -17.64 7.73 4.97
N PHE A 303 -17.22 8.79 5.67
CA PHE A 303 -16.34 8.69 6.83
C PHE A 303 -16.92 7.82 7.95
N ASN A 304 -18.18 8.06 8.30
CA ASN A 304 -18.85 7.32 9.37
C ASN A 304 -19.12 5.84 9.00
N GLU A 305 -19.30 5.52 7.73
CA GLU A 305 -19.38 4.12 7.26
C GLU A 305 -18.06 3.39 7.52
N VAL A 306 -16.92 4.00 7.17
CA VAL A 306 -15.59 3.41 7.41
C VAL A 306 -15.32 3.22 8.91
N LEU A 307 -15.62 4.22 9.75
CA LEU A 307 -15.48 4.07 11.21
C LEU A 307 -16.34 2.92 11.75
N LYS A 308 -17.56 2.78 11.24
CA LYS A 308 -18.47 1.69 11.63
C LYS A 308 -17.94 0.32 11.20
N GLU A 309 -17.34 0.21 10.03
CA GLU A 309 -16.80 -1.05 9.51
C GLU A 309 -15.55 -1.53 10.25
N LEU A 310 -14.75 -0.60 10.78
CA LEU A 310 -13.56 -0.91 11.57
C LEU A 310 -13.86 -1.35 13.01
N ARG A 311 -15.09 -1.16 13.49
CA ARG A 311 -15.50 -1.64 14.81
C ARG A 311 -15.35 -3.16 14.90
N PHE A 312 -14.83 -3.62 16.02
CA PHE A 312 -14.52 -5.03 16.27
C PHE A 312 -13.47 -5.66 15.34
N ALA A 313 -12.78 -4.87 14.52
CA ALA A 313 -11.70 -5.41 13.71
C ALA A 313 -10.49 -5.82 14.56
N PRO A 314 -9.84 -6.97 14.29
CA PRO A 314 -8.63 -7.40 15.02
C PRO A 314 -7.50 -6.38 15.01
N ILE A 315 -7.46 -5.51 14.01
CA ILE A 315 -6.47 -4.44 13.90
C ILE A 315 -6.45 -3.50 15.11
N LEU A 316 -7.60 -3.33 15.81
CA LEU A 316 -7.68 -2.51 17.02
C LEU A 316 -6.75 -2.99 18.14
N LEU A 317 -6.43 -4.27 18.16
CA LEU A 317 -5.52 -4.88 19.14
C LEU A 317 -4.04 -4.59 18.85
N ILE A 318 -3.70 -4.18 17.65
CA ILE A 318 -2.29 -4.09 17.21
C ILE A 318 -1.78 -2.65 17.27
N LEU A 319 -2.65 -1.68 16.98
CA LEU A 319 -2.24 -0.32 16.65
C LEU A 319 -1.46 0.38 17.76
N ASN A 320 -1.88 0.26 19.02
CA ASN A 320 -1.33 1.03 20.14
C ASN A 320 -0.52 0.18 21.16
N LEU A 321 -0.32 -1.12 20.91
CA LEU A 321 0.39 -2.01 21.87
C LEU A 321 1.87 -1.63 22.10
N CYS A 322 2.48 -0.92 21.17
CA CYS A 322 3.84 -0.42 21.34
C CYS A 322 3.97 0.59 22.49
N VAL A 323 2.89 1.30 22.84
CA VAL A 323 2.90 2.34 23.87
C VAL A 323 3.06 1.75 25.28
N PRO A 324 2.24 0.78 25.74
CA PRO A 324 2.47 0.13 27.03
C PRO A 324 3.79 -0.65 27.09
N MET A 325 4.27 -1.17 25.96
CA MET A 325 5.60 -1.78 25.86
C MET A 325 6.71 -0.76 26.18
N LEU A 326 6.70 0.39 25.51
CA LEU A 326 7.69 1.46 25.71
C LEU A 326 7.65 1.99 27.14
N LYS A 327 6.46 2.17 27.72
CA LYS A 327 6.29 2.55 29.14
C LYS A 327 7.04 1.57 30.05
N ARG A 328 6.86 0.26 29.88
CA ARG A 328 7.51 -0.75 30.74
C ARG A 328 8.99 -0.90 30.51
N LEU A 329 9.46 -0.65 29.29
CA LEU A 329 10.92 -0.55 29.05
C LEU A 329 11.52 0.55 29.90
N LYS A 330 10.89 1.74 29.93
CA LYS A 330 11.35 2.85 30.76
C LYS A 330 11.26 2.54 32.26
N GLU A 331 10.14 1.94 32.72
CA GLU A 331 9.95 1.53 34.11
C GLU A 331 11.01 0.50 34.57
N LYS A 332 11.53 -0.32 33.65
CA LYS A 332 12.62 -1.26 33.92
C LYS A 332 14.03 -0.65 33.82
N GLY A 333 14.12 0.68 33.66
CA GLY A 333 15.38 1.39 33.63
C GLY A 333 16.16 1.28 32.32
N PHE A 334 15.48 0.94 31.20
CA PHE A 334 16.14 1.01 29.89
C PHE A 334 16.37 2.46 29.51
N GLU A 335 17.62 2.77 29.18
CA GLU A 335 18.01 4.02 28.53
C GLU A 335 18.29 3.73 27.06
N ILE A 336 17.70 4.50 26.15
CA ILE A 336 17.78 4.32 24.70
C ILE A 336 18.14 5.67 24.10
N ASP A 337 19.22 5.73 23.33
CA ASP A 337 19.68 6.97 22.69
C ASP A 337 18.93 7.28 21.40
N SER A 338 18.55 6.23 20.65
CA SER A 338 17.83 6.43 19.39
C SER A 338 16.92 5.26 19.04
N PHE A 339 15.79 5.59 18.43
CA PHE A 339 14.84 4.65 17.83
C PHE A 339 14.83 4.81 16.31
N TYR A 340 15.06 3.72 15.59
CA TYR A 340 14.97 3.70 14.14
C TYR A 340 13.80 2.84 13.70
N TYR A 341 13.06 3.27 12.68
CA TYR A 341 11.93 2.52 12.15
C TYR A 341 11.77 2.74 10.64
N PRO A 342 11.18 1.78 9.89
CA PRO A 342 10.84 1.95 8.49
C PRO A 342 9.71 2.99 8.37
N PHE A 343 9.97 4.10 7.68
CA PHE A 343 9.02 5.19 7.48
C PHE A 343 8.19 4.96 6.22
N GLU A 344 6.89 4.82 6.38
CA GLU A 344 5.88 4.65 5.31
C GLU A 344 4.63 5.52 5.55
N GLY A 345 4.56 6.27 6.66
CA GLY A 345 3.39 7.03 7.06
C GLY A 345 2.21 6.18 7.56
N ASN A 346 2.45 4.89 7.85
CA ASN A 346 1.43 3.94 8.25
C ASN A 346 0.92 4.13 9.70
N ALA A 347 -0.27 3.59 9.99
CA ALA A 347 -0.92 3.71 11.29
C ALA A 347 -0.03 3.31 12.48
N PRO A 348 0.75 2.18 12.47
CA PRO A 348 1.55 1.78 13.62
C PRO A 348 2.73 2.70 13.96
N GLU A 349 3.12 3.59 13.05
CA GLU A 349 4.27 4.48 13.25
C GLU A 349 3.96 5.62 14.22
N LYS A 350 2.77 6.22 14.11
CA LYS A 350 2.36 7.38 14.89
C LYS A 350 2.27 7.12 16.39
N PRO A 351 1.59 6.04 16.86
CA PRO A 351 1.63 5.65 18.28
C PRO A 351 3.03 5.34 18.79
N PHE A 352 3.89 4.77 17.92
CA PHE A 352 5.28 4.50 18.27
C PHE A 352 6.05 5.81 18.52
N ILE A 353 5.93 6.79 17.62
CA ILE A 353 6.56 8.11 17.76
C ILE A 353 6.05 8.80 19.04
N LEU A 354 4.72 8.82 19.26
CA LEU A 354 4.11 9.41 20.44
C LEU A 354 4.58 8.72 21.73
N GLY A 355 4.66 7.40 21.72
CA GLY A 355 5.17 6.61 22.84
C GLY A 355 6.65 6.87 23.11
N CYS A 356 7.48 6.94 22.07
CA CYS A 356 8.90 7.30 22.22
C CYS A 356 9.06 8.72 22.80
N LYS A 357 8.38 9.72 22.25
CA LYS A 357 8.43 11.09 22.77
C LYS A 357 7.97 11.19 24.22
N LYS A 358 6.95 10.41 24.61
CA LYS A 358 6.41 10.41 25.97
C LYS A 358 7.34 9.76 27.01
N PHE A 359 7.91 8.60 26.70
CA PHE A 359 8.66 7.79 27.66
C PHE A 359 10.18 7.93 27.54
N PHE A 360 10.65 8.36 26.39
CA PHE A 360 12.07 8.54 26.07
C PHE A 360 12.32 9.92 25.42
N PRO A 361 12.00 11.04 26.11
CA PRO A 361 12.00 12.38 25.51
C PRO A 361 13.38 12.84 25.02
N ASN A 362 14.46 12.25 25.53
CA ASN A 362 15.84 12.57 25.15
C ASN A 362 16.36 11.69 23.99
N SER A 363 15.59 10.70 23.56
CA SER A 363 15.97 9.79 22.47
C SER A 363 15.65 10.39 21.11
N LYS A 364 16.55 10.24 20.14
CA LYS A 364 16.28 10.60 18.75
C LYS A 364 15.36 9.57 18.09
N ILE A 365 14.39 10.01 17.31
CA ILE A 365 13.49 9.17 16.53
C ILE A 365 13.82 9.36 15.06
N VAL A 366 14.32 8.30 14.41
CA VAL A 366 14.76 8.33 13.02
C VAL A 366 13.87 7.41 12.17
N GLY A 367 13.12 8.01 11.26
CA GLY A 367 12.39 7.30 10.22
C GLY A 367 13.31 7.03 9.02
N PHE A 368 13.34 5.80 8.53
CA PHE A 368 14.04 5.46 7.29
C PHE A 368 13.03 5.22 6.17
N GLN A 369 13.01 6.12 5.18
CA GLN A 369 12.21 5.94 3.96
C GLN A 369 12.88 4.86 3.11
N HIS A 370 12.46 3.63 3.33
CA HIS A 370 13.04 2.42 2.74
C HIS A 370 12.28 1.93 1.49
N THR A 371 11.13 2.51 1.21
CA THR A 371 10.26 2.15 0.08
C THR A 371 10.07 3.33 -0.87
N THR A 372 9.38 3.12 -1.98
CA THR A 372 9.10 4.17 -2.95
C THR A 372 8.05 5.15 -2.45
N PHE A 373 8.11 6.38 -2.96
CA PHE A 373 7.07 7.37 -2.80
C PHE A 373 6.02 7.20 -3.91
N PHE A 374 4.77 7.08 -3.54
CA PHE A 374 3.65 7.05 -4.49
C PHE A 374 2.85 8.35 -4.38
N PRO A 375 2.78 9.18 -5.42
CA PRO A 375 2.08 10.47 -5.37
C PRO A 375 0.61 10.39 -4.94
N ASN A 376 -0.04 9.26 -5.21
CA ASN A 376 -1.44 9.01 -4.85
C ASN A 376 -1.63 8.31 -3.51
N GLN A 377 -0.53 8.01 -2.78
CA GLN A 377 -0.58 7.49 -1.42
C GLN A 377 -0.59 8.64 -0.43
N LEU A 378 -1.76 8.97 0.12
CA LEU A 378 -1.91 10.15 0.98
C LEU A 378 -1.17 10.04 2.32
N ALA A 379 -0.74 8.84 2.73
CA ALA A 379 0.11 8.64 3.90
C ALA A 379 1.45 9.39 3.81
N TYR A 380 1.91 9.70 2.60
CA TYR A 380 3.13 10.48 2.34
C TYR A 380 2.88 11.99 2.21
N HIS A 381 1.69 12.49 2.54
CA HIS A 381 1.35 13.90 2.39
C HIS A 381 0.84 14.48 3.70
N LEU A 382 1.18 15.73 3.99
CA LEU A 382 0.65 16.52 5.09
C LEU A 382 -0.31 17.57 4.53
N GLY A 383 -1.42 17.80 5.22
CA GLY A 383 -2.28 18.94 4.94
C GLY A 383 -1.67 20.26 5.42
N SER A 384 -2.22 21.38 4.97
CA SER A 384 -1.77 22.71 5.39
C SER A 384 -1.84 22.84 6.92
N GLY A 385 -0.75 23.31 7.55
CA GLY A 385 -0.67 23.48 9.01
C GLY A 385 -0.60 22.19 9.83
N GLU A 386 -0.63 21.03 9.22
CA GLU A 386 -0.64 19.75 9.93
C GLU A 386 0.72 19.40 10.56
N LYS A 387 1.81 19.95 10.04
CA LYS A 387 3.17 19.74 10.57
C LYS A 387 3.30 20.05 12.08
N ASP A 388 2.46 20.93 12.59
CA ASP A 388 2.55 21.39 13.99
C ASP A 388 1.93 20.41 14.99
N HIS A 389 1.09 19.47 14.54
CA HIS A 389 0.42 18.49 15.39
C HIS A 389 0.54 17.04 14.91
N HIS A 390 1.03 16.82 13.68
CA HIS A 390 1.27 15.47 13.18
C HIS A 390 2.42 14.79 13.93
N PRO A 391 2.28 13.53 14.37
CA PRO A 391 3.39 12.80 14.98
C PRO A 391 4.50 12.53 13.97
N LEU A 392 5.49 13.43 13.91
CA LEU A 392 6.67 13.32 13.06
C LEU A 392 7.88 12.82 13.85
N PRO A 393 8.81 12.08 13.24
CA PRO A 393 10.11 11.75 13.81
C PRO A 393 11.00 13.01 13.82
N ASP A 394 12.12 12.94 14.54
CA ASP A 394 13.10 14.03 14.56
C ASP A 394 13.89 14.12 13.25
N LYS A 395 14.00 12.98 12.54
CA LYS A 395 14.71 12.87 11.27
C LYS A 395 14.04 11.83 10.37
N ILE A 396 13.98 12.11 9.06
CA ILE A 396 13.65 11.13 8.01
C ILE A 396 14.87 10.99 7.10
N VAL A 397 15.44 9.80 7.08
CA VAL A 397 16.54 9.45 6.18
C VAL A 397 15.96 8.93 4.88
N CYS A 398 16.16 9.68 3.79
CA CYS A 398 15.66 9.35 2.46
C CYS A 398 16.68 8.53 1.67
N SER A 399 16.23 7.45 1.04
CA SER A 399 17.07 6.50 0.29
C SER A 399 17.56 7.00 -1.06
N GLY A 400 17.08 8.17 -1.51
CA GLY A 400 17.49 8.83 -2.76
C GLY A 400 17.17 10.31 -2.74
N PRO A 401 17.87 11.14 -3.55
CA PRO A 401 17.70 12.59 -3.55
C PRO A 401 16.31 13.05 -3.95
N ILE A 402 15.67 12.37 -4.90
CA ILE A 402 14.30 12.70 -5.36
C ILE A 402 13.28 12.63 -4.23
N TYR A 403 13.47 11.74 -3.25
CA TYR A 403 12.52 11.58 -2.15
C TYR A 403 12.52 12.77 -1.19
N ILE A 404 13.63 13.50 -1.05
CA ILE A 404 13.67 14.75 -0.30
C ILE A 404 12.72 15.76 -0.96
N GLU A 405 12.86 15.97 -2.25
CA GLU A 405 12.02 16.90 -3.01
C GLU A 405 10.53 16.51 -2.96
N LEU A 406 10.24 15.21 -3.13
CA LEU A 406 8.87 14.70 -3.07
C LEU A 406 8.24 14.88 -1.69
N HIS A 407 8.97 14.63 -0.61
CA HIS A 407 8.47 14.85 0.74
C HIS A 407 8.31 16.34 1.06
N GLN A 408 9.21 17.22 0.61
CA GLN A 408 9.05 18.67 0.75
C GLN A 408 7.79 19.16 0.04
N ARG A 409 7.57 18.75 -1.21
CA ARG A 409 6.34 19.05 -1.98
C ARG A 409 5.09 18.48 -1.33
N ALA A 410 5.22 17.40 -0.58
CA ALA A 410 4.15 16.76 0.18
C ALA A 410 3.92 17.38 1.56
N GLY A 411 4.57 18.51 1.89
CA GLY A 411 4.36 19.30 3.10
C GLY A 411 5.25 18.94 4.30
N PHE A 412 6.21 18.02 4.15
CA PHE A 412 7.14 17.70 5.25
C PHE A 412 8.17 18.82 5.46
N PRO A 413 8.53 19.11 6.72
CA PRO A 413 9.56 20.10 7.04
C PRO A 413 10.92 19.72 6.46
N ALA A 414 11.60 20.67 5.81
CA ALA A 414 12.88 20.42 5.14
C ALA A 414 13.99 19.99 6.13
N GLU A 415 13.94 20.55 7.34
CA GLU A 415 14.92 20.35 8.41
C GLU A 415 14.98 18.91 8.93
N ILE A 416 13.89 18.15 8.82
CA ILE A 416 13.89 16.73 9.24
C ILE A 416 14.31 15.76 8.11
N LEU A 417 14.43 16.23 6.87
CA LEU A 417 14.72 15.39 5.71
C LEU A 417 16.22 15.35 5.42
N GLN A 418 16.80 14.16 5.38
CA GLN A 418 18.23 13.98 5.09
C GLN A 418 18.46 12.87 4.08
N ARG A 419 19.41 13.06 3.16
CA ARG A 419 19.82 12.05 2.19
C ARG A 419 20.76 11.05 2.84
N GLY A 420 20.34 9.78 2.93
CA GLY A 420 21.16 8.67 3.41
C GLY A 420 21.30 7.54 2.39
N ALA A 421 21.83 6.43 2.84
CA ALA A 421 22.06 5.23 2.02
C ALA A 421 20.75 4.51 1.69
N ASN A 422 20.66 3.96 0.48
CA ASN A 422 19.64 2.98 0.13
C ASN A 422 20.06 1.58 0.62
N LEU A 423 19.55 1.18 1.78
CA LEU A 423 19.94 -0.06 2.45
C LEU A 423 19.18 -1.29 1.95
N ARG A 424 17.96 -1.09 1.45
CA ARG A 424 17.05 -2.18 1.06
C ARG A 424 17.35 -2.75 -0.32
N PHE A 425 17.74 -1.90 -1.26
CA PHE A 425 17.89 -2.26 -2.68
C PHE A 425 19.36 -2.21 -3.13
N GLU A 426 20.27 -2.65 -2.28
CA GLU A 426 21.72 -2.71 -2.59
C GLU A 426 22.01 -3.57 -3.83
N SER A 427 21.19 -4.62 -4.07
CA SER A 427 21.28 -5.50 -5.24
C SER A 427 21.16 -4.76 -6.59
N VAL A 428 20.47 -3.62 -6.63
CA VAL A 428 20.37 -2.81 -7.87
C VAL A 428 21.75 -2.36 -8.33
N TYR A 429 22.62 -1.93 -7.41
CA TYR A 429 23.98 -1.50 -7.76
C TYR A 429 24.91 -2.65 -8.17
N LEU A 430 24.73 -3.82 -7.56
CA LEU A 430 25.54 -5.00 -7.86
C LEU A 430 25.26 -5.51 -9.28
N ASN A 431 24.00 -5.47 -9.70
CA ASN A 431 23.56 -6.01 -10.98
C ASN A 431 23.69 -5.03 -12.16
N VAL A 432 23.61 -3.73 -11.92
CA VAL A 432 23.82 -2.72 -12.99
C VAL A 432 25.26 -2.78 -13.55
N ASN A 433 26.24 -3.08 -12.72
CA ASN A 433 27.65 -3.13 -13.13
C ASN A 433 28.09 -4.46 -13.79
N GLY A 434 27.26 -5.52 -13.73
CA GLY A 434 27.68 -6.88 -14.13
C GLY A 434 26.89 -7.54 -15.25
N ALA A 435 25.67 -7.12 -15.54
CA ALA A 435 24.81 -7.80 -16.50
C ALA A 435 24.50 -6.92 -17.71
N GLY A 436 25.29 -7.06 -18.77
CA GLY A 436 24.82 -6.62 -20.09
C GLY A 436 23.47 -7.28 -20.43
N ARG A 437 22.58 -6.56 -21.11
CA ARG A 437 21.29 -7.11 -21.57
C ARG A 437 21.54 -8.33 -22.48
N ARG A 438 20.91 -9.45 -22.13
CA ARG A 438 20.97 -10.72 -22.86
C ARG A 438 19.60 -11.00 -23.47
N LEU A 439 19.22 -10.23 -24.47
CA LEU A 439 17.93 -10.45 -25.14
C LEU A 439 17.93 -11.79 -25.89
N PRO A 440 16.83 -12.57 -25.79
CA PRO A 440 16.74 -13.84 -26.49
C PRO A 440 16.71 -13.62 -28.00
N GLN A 441 17.31 -14.55 -28.75
CA GLN A 441 17.11 -14.66 -30.19
C GLN A 441 15.73 -15.32 -30.42
N GLY A 442 14.82 -14.65 -31.13
CA GLY A 442 13.47 -15.13 -31.39
C GLY A 442 12.39 -14.39 -30.63
N LYS A 443 11.51 -15.10 -29.91
CA LYS A 443 10.40 -14.47 -29.18
C LYS A 443 10.91 -13.52 -28.10
N LYS A 444 10.26 -12.37 -27.96
CA LYS A 444 10.58 -11.36 -26.96
C LYS A 444 10.01 -11.77 -25.60
N ASN A 445 10.79 -11.65 -24.55
CA ASN A 445 10.33 -11.90 -23.18
C ASN A 445 9.75 -10.62 -22.56
N ILE A 446 8.56 -10.71 -21.97
CA ILE A 446 7.99 -9.68 -21.12
C ILE A 446 7.72 -10.23 -19.73
N ILE A 447 7.89 -9.41 -18.68
CA ILE A 447 7.62 -9.80 -17.31
C ILE A 447 6.54 -8.92 -16.69
N LEU A 448 5.63 -9.56 -15.95
CA LEU A 448 4.53 -8.93 -15.23
C LEU A 448 4.80 -9.03 -13.72
N PRO A 449 5.46 -8.05 -13.10
CA PRO A 449 5.60 -8.01 -11.65
C PRO A 449 4.28 -7.58 -11.03
N LEU A 450 3.63 -8.49 -10.30
CA LEU A 450 2.34 -8.26 -9.69
C LEU A 450 2.47 -7.47 -8.39
N THR A 451 1.46 -6.66 -8.09
CA THR A 451 1.29 -6.00 -6.79
C THR A 451 0.59 -6.94 -5.81
N PHE A 452 0.34 -6.49 -4.58
CA PHE A 452 -0.39 -7.27 -3.58
C PHE A 452 -1.90 -7.41 -3.86
N SER A 453 -2.46 -6.67 -4.83
CA SER A 453 -3.89 -6.68 -5.17
C SER A 453 -4.21 -7.71 -6.24
N HIS A 454 -5.15 -8.63 -5.93
CA HIS A 454 -5.69 -9.58 -6.94
C HIS A 454 -6.38 -8.84 -8.09
N ASP A 455 -7.15 -7.80 -7.79
CA ASP A 455 -7.92 -7.06 -8.81
C ASP A 455 -7.01 -6.39 -9.83
N LEU A 456 -5.93 -5.74 -9.37
CA LEU A 456 -4.91 -5.16 -10.26
C LEU A 456 -4.17 -6.22 -11.08
N ALA A 457 -3.88 -7.39 -10.49
CA ALA A 457 -3.26 -8.50 -11.20
C ALA A 457 -4.20 -9.04 -12.29
N PHE A 458 -5.47 -9.20 -11.98
CA PHE A 458 -6.47 -9.71 -12.94
C PHE A 458 -6.71 -8.71 -14.07
N GLU A 459 -6.80 -7.42 -13.77
CA GLU A 459 -6.90 -6.38 -14.78
C GLU A 459 -5.70 -6.38 -15.73
N LEU A 460 -4.48 -6.50 -15.17
CA LEU A 460 -3.26 -6.61 -15.96
C LEU A 460 -3.30 -7.82 -16.90
N PHE A 461 -3.74 -8.97 -16.43
CA PHE A 461 -3.84 -10.18 -17.24
C PHE A 461 -4.82 -10.02 -18.39
N VAL A 462 -6.01 -9.44 -18.16
CA VAL A 462 -6.98 -9.17 -19.22
C VAL A 462 -6.39 -8.24 -20.27
N LYS A 463 -5.82 -7.10 -19.84
CA LYS A 463 -5.26 -6.11 -20.77
C LYS A 463 -4.05 -6.65 -21.55
N VAL A 464 -3.16 -7.42 -20.91
CA VAL A 464 -2.01 -8.06 -21.59
C VAL A 464 -2.48 -9.19 -22.49
N GLY A 465 -3.40 -10.04 -22.04
CA GLY A 465 -3.97 -11.11 -22.88
C GLY A 465 -4.60 -10.56 -24.16
N ASP A 466 -5.39 -9.50 -24.06
CA ASP A 466 -5.98 -8.82 -25.23
C ASP A 466 -4.94 -8.11 -26.10
N ALA A 467 -3.89 -7.53 -25.49
CA ALA A 467 -2.80 -6.89 -26.24
C ALA A 467 -2.01 -7.88 -27.08
N LEU A 468 -1.82 -9.10 -26.56
CA LEU A 468 -1.03 -10.14 -27.19
C LEU A 468 -1.87 -11.15 -28.00
N ARG A 469 -3.20 -10.99 -28.03
CA ARG A 469 -4.09 -11.88 -28.78
C ARG A 469 -3.67 -11.89 -30.26
N ASN A 470 -3.48 -13.09 -30.80
CA ASN A 470 -3.03 -13.33 -32.18
C ASN A 470 -1.58 -12.90 -32.49
N THR A 471 -0.75 -12.61 -31.47
CA THR A 471 0.69 -12.40 -31.65
C THR A 471 1.45 -13.59 -31.04
N GLY A 472 2.24 -14.27 -31.82
CA GLY A 472 3.14 -15.35 -31.36
C GLY A 472 4.51 -14.85 -30.88
N ASP A 473 4.71 -13.52 -30.78
CA ASP A 473 6.03 -12.88 -30.69
C ASP A 473 6.57 -12.73 -29.27
N TYR A 474 5.72 -13.02 -28.25
CA TYR A 474 6.08 -12.77 -26.85
C TYR A 474 5.93 -14.00 -25.98
N ASN A 475 6.91 -14.21 -25.09
CA ASN A 475 6.79 -15.08 -23.92
C ASN A 475 6.41 -14.22 -22.72
N VAL A 476 5.41 -14.65 -21.95
CA VAL A 476 4.91 -13.91 -20.77
C VAL A 476 5.44 -14.56 -19.50
N HIS A 477 6.21 -13.84 -18.72
CA HIS A 477 6.69 -14.24 -17.41
C HIS A 477 5.91 -13.50 -16.32
N ILE A 478 5.46 -14.20 -15.27
CA ILE A 478 4.66 -13.64 -14.19
C ILE A 478 5.46 -13.74 -12.89
N ARG A 479 5.79 -12.60 -12.29
CA ARG A 479 6.40 -12.53 -10.95
C ARG A 479 5.33 -12.29 -9.92
N THR A 480 5.04 -13.28 -9.08
CA THR A 480 3.97 -13.18 -8.08
C THR A 480 4.40 -12.34 -6.88
N HIS A 481 3.45 -11.56 -6.34
CA HIS A 481 3.66 -10.92 -5.05
C HIS A 481 3.44 -11.96 -3.92
N PRO A 482 4.24 -11.97 -2.84
CA PRO A 482 4.12 -12.97 -1.76
C PRO A 482 2.73 -13.09 -1.13
N LEU A 483 1.94 -12.01 -1.13
CA LEU A 483 0.57 -11.99 -0.59
C LEU A 483 -0.50 -12.53 -1.56
N LEU A 484 -0.15 -12.82 -2.82
CA LEU A 484 -1.12 -13.33 -3.79
C LEU A 484 -1.19 -14.86 -3.78
N SER A 485 -2.40 -15.40 -3.84
CA SER A 485 -2.63 -16.83 -4.01
C SER A 485 -2.35 -17.27 -5.44
N LYS A 486 -1.28 -18.03 -5.66
CA LYS A 486 -0.93 -18.58 -6.97
C LYS A 486 -2.07 -19.42 -7.56
N LYS A 487 -2.79 -20.18 -6.72
CA LYS A 487 -3.97 -20.96 -7.13
C LYS A 487 -5.07 -20.06 -7.69
N SER A 488 -5.31 -18.91 -7.08
CA SER A 488 -6.29 -17.93 -7.56
C SER A 488 -5.88 -17.32 -8.90
N LEU A 489 -4.59 -17.00 -9.07
CA LEU A 489 -4.05 -16.47 -10.33
C LEU A 489 -4.21 -17.48 -11.48
N ILE A 490 -3.81 -18.74 -11.27
CA ILE A 490 -3.94 -19.81 -12.28
C ILE A 490 -5.40 -19.99 -12.70
N LYS A 491 -6.32 -20.03 -11.74
CA LYS A 491 -7.75 -20.14 -12.03
C LYS A 491 -8.25 -19.00 -12.92
N PHE A 492 -7.82 -17.78 -12.64
CA PHE A 492 -8.23 -16.60 -13.41
C PHE A 492 -7.61 -16.57 -14.81
N LEU A 493 -6.32 -16.90 -14.94
CA LEU A 493 -5.62 -17.02 -16.23
C LEU A 493 -6.31 -18.04 -17.15
N GLY A 494 -6.72 -19.19 -16.60
CA GLY A 494 -7.51 -20.19 -17.34
C GLY A 494 -8.88 -19.64 -17.78
N LYS A 495 -9.56 -18.85 -16.92
CA LYS A 495 -10.85 -18.24 -17.26
C LYS A 495 -10.75 -17.29 -18.47
N ILE A 496 -9.70 -16.47 -18.53
CA ILE A 496 -9.51 -15.49 -19.62
C ILE A 496 -8.79 -16.07 -20.86
N GLY A 497 -8.43 -17.36 -20.85
CA GLY A 497 -7.78 -18.04 -21.96
C GLY A 497 -6.31 -17.63 -22.19
N LEU A 498 -5.63 -17.03 -21.21
CA LEU A 498 -4.19 -16.78 -21.29
C LEU A 498 -3.44 -18.05 -20.86
N ASN A 499 -3.03 -18.87 -21.83
CA ASN A 499 -2.48 -20.21 -21.59
C ASN A 499 -0.96 -20.29 -21.77
N HIS A 500 -0.33 -19.27 -22.36
CA HIS A 500 1.11 -19.25 -22.64
C HIS A 500 1.81 -18.28 -21.69
N TYR A 501 2.16 -18.75 -20.49
CA TYR A 501 2.89 -17.99 -19.49
C TYR A 501 3.78 -18.91 -18.63
N GLU A 502 4.76 -18.31 -17.97
CA GLU A 502 5.64 -18.97 -17.02
C GLU A 502 5.71 -18.13 -15.72
N PHE A 503 5.75 -18.79 -14.55
CA PHE A 503 5.97 -18.09 -13.29
C PHE A 503 7.47 -17.90 -13.04
N ALA A 504 7.89 -16.65 -12.92
CA ALA A 504 9.26 -16.22 -12.64
C ALA A 504 9.48 -15.96 -11.15
N ASP A 505 9.11 -16.95 -10.29
CA ASP A 505 9.13 -16.79 -8.83
C ASP A 505 10.45 -17.22 -8.19
N GLU A 506 11.35 -17.87 -8.92
CA GLU A 506 12.67 -18.28 -8.44
C GLU A 506 13.65 -17.10 -8.43
N GLY A 507 14.57 -17.10 -7.48
CA GLY A 507 15.60 -16.07 -7.33
C GLY A 507 15.05 -14.66 -7.07
N ILE A 508 15.86 -13.66 -7.34
CA ILE A 508 15.47 -12.24 -7.26
C ILE A 508 15.10 -11.71 -8.65
N ILE A 509 14.26 -10.69 -8.70
CA ILE A 509 13.75 -10.13 -9.98
C ILE A 509 14.89 -9.59 -10.86
N GLN A 510 15.96 -9.08 -10.27
CA GLN A 510 17.12 -8.52 -10.96
C GLN A 510 17.89 -9.57 -11.80
N GLU A 511 17.73 -10.85 -11.51
CA GLU A 511 18.32 -11.95 -12.30
C GLU A 511 17.55 -12.19 -13.60
N TRP A 512 16.23 -11.88 -13.60
CA TRP A 512 15.36 -12.03 -14.76
C TRP A 512 15.43 -10.82 -15.71
N LEU A 513 15.53 -9.62 -15.15
CA LEU A 513 15.45 -8.35 -15.91
C LEU A 513 16.39 -8.26 -17.12
N PRO A 514 17.67 -8.74 -17.09
CA PRO A 514 18.58 -8.65 -18.25
C PRO A 514 18.07 -9.36 -19.50
N SER A 515 17.24 -10.40 -19.36
CA SER A 515 16.67 -11.18 -20.47
C SER A 515 15.30 -10.68 -20.92
N MET A 516 14.73 -9.66 -20.26
CA MET A 516 13.41 -9.12 -20.56
C MET A 516 13.47 -8.01 -21.62
N SER A 517 12.59 -8.07 -22.62
CA SER A 517 12.40 -7.01 -23.60
C SER A 517 11.63 -5.82 -23.03
N ALA A 518 10.69 -6.09 -22.13
CA ALA A 518 9.93 -5.08 -21.39
C ALA A 518 9.35 -5.62 -20.09
N VAL A 519 9.06 -4.71 -19.16
CA VAL A 519 8.23 -4.94 -17.98
C VAL A 519 6.88 -4.29 -18.22
N VAL A 520 5.78 -4.97 -17.86
CA VAL A 520 4.41 -4.42 -17.93
C VAL A 520 3.79 -4.49 -16.53
N SER A 521 3.41 -3.34 -15.96
CA SER A 521 2.95 -3.26 -14.57
C SER A 521 1.82 -2.25 -14.36
N THR A 522 0.90 -2.57 -13.44
CA THR A 522 -0.17 -1.66 -12.98
C THR A 522 0.28 -0.70 -11.86
N GLY A 523 1.57 -0.54 -11.62
CA GLY A 523 2.09 0.29 -10.53
C GLY A 523 2.18 -0.45 -9.20
N GLY A 524 2.36 0.28 -8.10
CA GLY A 524 2.41 -0.28 -6.75
C GLY A 524 3.64 -1.13 -6.42
N SER A 525 4.66 -1.13 -7.28
CA SER A 525 5.87 -1.94 -7.11
C SER A 525 7.15 -1.14 -7.34
N ILE A 526 8.14 -1.35 -6.47
CA ILE A 526 9.50 -0.84 -6.65
C ILE A 526 10.17 -1.42 -7.92
N THR A 527 9.73 -2.59 -8.37
CA THR A 527 10.28 -3.27 -9.54
C THR A 527 10.27 -2.39 -10.80
N ILE A 528 9.34 -1.44 -10.87
CA ILE A 528 9.32 -0.42 -11.94
C ILE A 528 10.65 0.35 -11.94
N LEU A 529 11.05 0.88 -10.78
CA LEU A 529 12.28 1.67 -10.65
C LEU A 529 13.53 0.80 -10.84
N GLU A 530 13.53 -0.41 -10.30
CA GLU A 530 14.62 -1.38 -10.49
C GLU A 530 14.80 -1.71 -11.97
N SER A 531 13.70 -1.95 -12.69
CA SER A 531 13.73 -2.27 -14.12
C SER A 531 14.28 -1.11 -14.96
N VAL A 532 13.77 0.10 -14.73
CA VAL A 532 14.26 1.29 -15.45
C VAL A 532 15.74 1.52 -15.14
N SER A 533 16.15 1.41 -13.87
CA SER A 533 17.57 1.58 -13.46
C SER A 533 18.52 0.57 -14.11
N MET A 534 18.00 -0.60 -14.50
CA MET A 534 18.75 -1.62 -15.25
C MET A 534 18.62 -1.47 -16.78
N GLY A 535 18.03 -0.37 -17.27
CA GLY A 535 17.85 -0.10 -18.69
C GLY A 535 16.78 -0.97 -19.35
N VAL A 536 15.86 -1.57 -18.57
CA VAL A 536 14.74 -2.34 -19.10
C VAL A 536 13.51 -1.44 -19.27
N PRO A 537 12.92 -1.36 -20.48
CA PRO A 537 11.74 -0.56 -20.71
C PRO A 537 10.56 -0.99 -19.85
N VAL A 538 9.80 -0.03 -19.29
CA VAL A 538 8.62 -0.30 -18.48
C VAL A 538 7.38 0.33 -19.07
N ILE A 539 6.37 -0.49 -19.36
CA ILE A 539 5.03 -0.08 -19.75
C ILE A 539 4.17 -0.02 -18.50
N ARG A 540 3.67 1.16 -18.18
CA ARG A 540 2.85 1.44 -17.00
C ARG A 540 1.39 1.43 -17.40
N VAL A 541 0.63 0.47 -16.85
CA VAL A 541 -0.78 0.26 -17.16
C VAL A 541 -1.64 0.92 -16.10
N VAL A 542 -2.41 1.92 -16.49
CA VAL A 542 -3.33 2.64 -15.61
C VAL A 542 -4.57 1.78 -15.36
N PRO A 543 -4.95 1.55 -14.10
CA PRO A 543 -6.15 0.77 -13.79
C PRO A 543 -7.43 1.54 -14.12
N ASP A 544 -8.51 0.77 -14.42
CA ASP A 544 -9.79 1.35 -14.85
C ASP A 544 -10.61 1.88 -13.67
N ASN A 545 -10.63 1.14 -12.55
CA ASN A 545 -11.58 1.38 -11.46
C ASN A 545 -10.91 1.62 -10.10
N THR A 546 -9.60 1.79 -10.02
CA THR A 546 -8.90 2.08 -8.77
C THR A 546 -7.80 3.11 -8.97
N LEU A 547 -7.19 3.58 -7.87
CA LEU A 547 -6.12 4.58 -7.94
C LEU A 547 -4.84 3.97 -8.52
N PHE A 548 -4.16 4.73 -9.35
CA PHE A 548 -2.89 4.34 -9.93
C PHE A 548 -1.72 4.75 -9.02
N TYR A 549 -1.02 3.78 -8.47
CA TYR A 549 0.13 3.99 -7.59
C TYR A 549 1.43 3.86 -8.40
N ASP A 550 1.72 4.86 -9.23
CA ASP A 550 2.95 4.91 -10.04
C ASP A 550 4.10 5.52 -9.22
N PRO A 551 5.19 4.78 -8.93
CA PRO A 551 6.35 5.32 -8.23
C PRO A 551 7.27 6.09 -9.15
N PHE A 552 7.08 6.01 -10.46
CA PHE A 552 7.99 6.50 -11.46
C PHE A 552 7.60 7.89 -11.96
N ILE A 553 8.26 8.89 -11.43
CA ILE A 553 8.05 10.31 -11.76
C ILE A 553 9.24 10.77 -12.58
N TRP A 554 9.14 10.61 -13.91
CA TRP A 554 10.20 10.98 -14.86
C TRP A 554 9.59 11.59 -16.11
N PRO A 555 9.61 12.94 -16.26
CA PRO A 555 8.93 13.63 -17.35
C PRO A 555 9.39 13.19 -18.74
N ASP A 556 10.69 12.96 -18.90
CA ASP A 556 11.32 12.67 -20.20
C ASP A 556 11.35 11.17 -20.56
N TYR A 557 10.59 10.34 -19.81
CA TYR A 557 10.52 8.92 -20.15
C TYR A 557 9.71 8.72 -21.44
N PRO A 558 10.27 8.02 -22.45
CA PRO A 558 9.66 7.97 -23.79
C PRO A 558 8.36 7.16 -23.85
N LEU A 559 8.09 6.32 -22.84
CA LEU A 559 6.88 5.51 -22.76
C LEU A 559 5.89 6.14 -21.78
N ARG A 560 4.71 6.52 -22.29
CA ARG A 560 3.64 7.10 -21.45
C ARG A 560 2.80 5.99 -20.79
N PRO A 561 2.16 6.25 -19.63
CA PRO A 561 1.16 5.34 -19.08
C PRO A 561 0.02 5.08 -20.07
N VAL A 562 -0.47 3.85 -20.10
CA VAL A 562 -1.52 3.41 -21.04
C VAL A 562 -2.72 2.82 -20.29
N HIS A 563 -3.92 2.98 -20.86
CA HIS A 563 -5.18 2.56 -20.25
C HIS A 563 -5.74 1.26 -20.85
N THR A 564 -5.32 0.91 -22.06
CA THR A 564 -5.96 -0.14 -22.86
C THR A 564 -4.96 -1.18 -23.38
N ALA A 565 -5.48 -2.33 -23.79
CA ALA A 565 -4.73 -3.35 -24.49
C ALA A 565 -4.08 -2.83 -25.78
N ALA A 566 -4.79 -1.99 -26.53
CA ALA A 566 -4.24 -1.32 -27.74
C ALA A 566 -3.02 -0.47 -27.39
N GLY A 567 -3.11 0.32 -26.31
CA GLY A 567 -1.99 1.13 -25.82
C GLY A 567 -0.78 0.28 -25.40
N ILE A 568 -0.98 -0.87 -24.74
CA ILE A 568 0.12 -1.80 -24.42
C ILE A 568 0.81 -2.27 -25.70
N ARG A 569 0.03 -2.69 -26.72
CA ARG A 569 0.57 -3.14 -28.02
C ARG A 569 1.36 -2.04 -28.71
N GLU A 570 0.85 -0.83 -28.72
CA GLU A 570 1.51 0.34 -29.28
C GLU A 570 2.85 0.65 -28.58
N GLN A 571 2.89 0.58 -27.23
CA GLN A 571 4.12 0.80 -26.46
C GLN A 571 5.16 -0.30 -26.72
N LEU A 572 4.74 -1.57 -26.86
CA LEU A 572 5.64 -2.66 -27.23
C LEU A 572 6.28 -2.44 -28.62
N GLN A 573 5.53 -1.92 -29.57
CA GLN A 573 6.05 -1.53 -30.88
C GLN A 573 6.96 -0.30 -30.78
N MET A 574 6.58 0.68 -29.95
CA MET A 574 7.36 1.91 -29.72
C MET A 574 8.74 1.59 -29.15
N ILE A 575 8.85 0.64 -28.18
CA ILE A 575 10.14 0.18 -27.64
C ILE A 575 11.07 -0.26 -28.77
N THR A 576 10.57 -1.07 -29.71
CA THR A 576 11.37 -1.53 -30.85
C THR A 576 11.83 -0.38 -31.72
N ARG A 577 10.95 0.57 -32.03
CA ARG A 577 11.29 1.76 -32.84
C ARG A 577 12.35 2.65 -32.18
N ILE A 578 12.18 2.91 -30.88
CA ILE A 578 13.13 3.71 -30.08
C ILE A 578 14.51 3.05 -30.06
N GLN A 579 14.58 1.71 -29.85
CA GLN A 579 15.85 0.99 -29.81
C GLN A 579 16.54 0.88 -31.18
N LEU A 580 15.80 0.99 -32.27
CA LEU A 580 16.38 1.09 -33.59
C LEU A 580 17.03 2.46 -33.86
N GLN A 581 16.50 3.52 -33.24
CA GLN A 581 17.04 4.90 -33.37
C GLN A 581 18.21 5.14 -32.40
N ASP A 582 18.08 4.74 -31.13
CA ASP A 582 19.13 4.81 -30.12
C ASP A 582 19.06 3.53 -29.23
N LYS A 583 19.97 2.60 -29.50
CA LYS A 583 20.05 1.33 -28.80
C LYS A 583 20.27 1.48 -27.30
N ASP A 584 20.92 2.55 -26.88
CA ASP A 584 21.35 2.79 -25.50
C ASP A 584 20.43 3.76 -24.73
N ILE A 585 19.36 4.26 -25.33
CA ILE A 585 18.48 5.26 -24.70
C ILE A 585 17.97 4.84 -23.33
N PHE A 586 17.46 3.59 -23.20
CA PHE A 586 16.94 3.08 -21.92
C PHE A 586 18.04 2.86 -20.91
N LYS A 587 19.27 2.55 -21.33
CA LYS A 587 20.44 2.47 -20.45
C LYS A 587 20.82 3.85 -19.91
N LYS A 588 20.90 4.86 -20.78
CA LYS A 588 21.19 6.26 -20.37
C LYS A 588 20.17 6.79 -19.37
N ILE A 589 18.86 6.55 -19.64
CA ILE A 589 17.78 6.90 -18.70
C ILE A 589 17.93 6.10 -17.39
N GLY A 590 18.26 4.83 -17.46
CA GLY A 590 18.47 3.97 -16.31
C GLY A 590 19.54 4.48 -15.35
N GLU A 591 20.68 4.95 -15.88
CA GLU A 591 21.76 5.54 -15.10
C GLU A 591 21.33 6.83 -14.38
N GLN A 592 20.54 7.68 -15.03
CA GLN A 592 19.96 8.88 -14.42
C GLN A 592 18.97 8.52 -13.30
N VAL A 593 18.05 7.57 -13.56
CA VAL A 593 17.06 7.10 -12.60
C VAL A 593 17.74 6.44 -11.39
N LEU A 594 18.77 5.63 -11.62
CA LEU A 594 19.55 5.03 -10.54
C LEU A 594 20.12 6.10 -9.60
N THR A 595 20.68 7.16 -10.15
CA THR A 595 21.28 8.25 -9.38
C THR A 595 20.23 9.08 -8.62
N ALA A 596 19.06 9.29 -9.24
CA ALA A 596 17.97 10.09 -8.65
C ALA A 596 17.19 9.36 -7.54
N TYR A 597 16.88 8.08 -7.75
CA TYR A 597 16.01 7.33 -6.84
C TYR A 597 16.77 6.54 -5.77
N PHE A 598 18.04 6.24 -6.01
CA PHE A 598 18.84 5.41 -5.12
C PHE A 598 20.13 6.11 -4.74
N THR A 599 20.53 5.98 -3.49
CA THR A 599 21.83 6.46 -3.00
C THR A 599 22.68 5.24 -2.64
N LYS A 600 23.83 5.07 -3.31
CA LYS A 600 24.74 3.96 -3.03
C LYS A 600 25.18 4.01 -1.56
N PRO A 601 25.15 2.87 -0.83
CA PRO A 601 25.67 2.80 0.52
C PRO A 601 27.18 3.04 0.55
N ASP A 602 27.60 4.06 1.29
CA ASP A 602 28.98 4.35 1.64
C ASP A 602 29.07 4.86 3.08
N GLU A 603 30.26 5.01 3.61
CA GLU A 603 30.51 5.43 4.98
C GLU A 603 29.88 6.81 5.30
N GLU A 604 29.95 7.76 4.38
CA GLU A 604 29.38 9.09 4.55
C GLU A 604 27.84 9.04 4.64
N LYS A 605 27.21 8.26 3.76
CA LYS A 605 25.75 8.13 3.72
C LYS A 605 25.21 7.28 4.88
N LEU A 606 26.01 6.37 5.42
CA LEU A 606 25.66 5.64 6.65
C LEU A 606 25.79 6.53 7.90
N LYS A 607 26.76 7.47 7.98
CA LYS A 607 26.88 8.43 9.08
C LYS A 607 25.62 9.29 9.26
N VAL A 608 24.83 9.50 8.24
CA VAL A 608 23.57 10.24 8.33
C VAL A 608 22.58 9.59 9.32
N PHE A 609 22.71 8.31 9.60
CA PHE A 609 21.88 7.64 10.60
C PHE A 609 22.28 7.98 12.06
N LEU A 610 23.47 8.50 12.30
CA LEU A 610 23.92 8.96 13.61
C LEU A 610 23.52 10.43 13.87
#